data_a4d177bf8cc95572e02e7fbc445036d1
#
_entry.id   a4d177bf8cc95572e02e7fbc445036d1
#
_cell.length_a   1.000
_cell.length_b   1.000
_cell.length_c   1.000
_cell.angle_alpha   90.00
_cell.angle_beta   90.00
_cell.angle_gamma   90.00
#
_symmetry.space_group_name_H-M   'P 1'
#
loop_
_entity.id
_entity.type
_entity.pdbx_description
1 polymer ?
#
loop_
_entity_poly.entity_id
_entity_poly.type
_entity_poly.pdbx_seq_one_letter_code
_entity_poly.pdbx_strand_id
1 'polypeptide(L)'
;MTLSFFLFSIEHNIKLNKMANNLKSMIKVIANEDAIANLESRIDKLEYSDVTSLAQTFYDNVELGESGGVMNSWSLDNLGSKWTVFSDAWGNGEFVIESAWYRPKEFFIHLYKLMAEIDPDVVIEVKYEDEGYDPIGAVVIKKDVDGTPCYWEEEDDEIEDPTEDMDWDDENYDQTQMEFMESIAERQDELLAKCHELVVSDGEPI
;
A
#
# COMPACT_ATOMS: atom_id res chain seq x y z
N MET A 1 -10.41 -31.30 28.74
CA MET A 1 -9.09 -31.32 28.09
C MET A 1 -9.07 -30.56 26.75
N THR A 2 -9.94 -29.60 26.53
CA THR A 2 -10.18 -28.94 25.21
C THR A 2 -9.99 -27.42 25.20
N LEU A 3 -9.95 -26.74 26.35
CA LEU A 3 -9.75 -25.29 26.40
C LEU A 3 -8.27 -24.85 26.27
N SER A 4 -7.33 -25.70 26.77
CA SER A 4 -5.88 -25.37 26.74
C SER A 4 -5.29 -25.40 25.34
N PHE A 5 -5.83 -26.22 24.43
CA PHE A 5 -5.37 -26.28 23.03
C PHE A 5 -5.87 -25.08 22.20
N PHE A 6 -7.03 -24.54 22.54
CA PHE A 6 -7.59 -23.40 21.81
C PHE A 6 -6.88 -22.10 22.17
N LEU A 7 -6.54 -21.90 23.43
CA LEU A 7 -5.75 -20.76 23.90
C LEU A 7 -4.31 -20.79 23.35
N PHE A 8 -3.69 -21.96 23.28
CA PHE A 8 -2.34 -22.09 22.70
C PHE A 8 -2.30 -21.81 21.19
N SER A 9 -3.39 -22.14 20.48
CA SER A 9 -3.54 -21.83 19.05
C SER A 9 -3.75 -20.35 18.78
N ILE A 10 -4.50 -19.65 19.65
CA ILE A 10 -4.72 -18.21 19.54
C ILE A 10 -3.46 -17.43 19.88
N GLU A 11 -2.76 -17.78 20.97
CA GLU A 11 -1.48 -17.15 21.30
C GLU A 11 -0.37 -17.44 20.26
N HIS A 12 -0.40 -18.59 19.60
CA HIS A 12 0.56 -18.93 18.55
C HIS A 12 0.26 -18.17 17.25
N ASN A 13 -1.00 -17.98 16.91
CA ASN A 13 -1.41 -17.14 15.77
C ASN A 13 -1.14 -15.66 16.02
N ILE A 14 -1.36 -15.15 17.24
CA ILE A 14 -1.02 -13.78 17.63
C ILE A 14 0.51 -13.55 17.59
N LYS A 15 1.33 -14.53 18.00
CA LYS A 15 2.79 -14.44 17.89
C LYS A 15 3.33 -14.57 16.46
N LEU A 16 2.66 -15.33 15.59
CA LEU A 16 3.04 -15.44 14.18
C LEU A 16 2.63 -14.19 13.39
N ASN A 17 1.53 -13.54 13.74
CA ASN A 17 1.13 -12.26 13.14
C ASN A 17 2.02 -11.07 13.56
N LYS A 18 2.70 -11.12 14.72
CA LYS A 18 3.70 -10.11 15.12
C LYS A 18 5.06 -10.22 14.40
N MET A 19 5.26 -11.16 13.48
CA MET A 19 6.54 -11.38 12.77
C MET A 19 6.57 -10.91 11.32
N ALA A 20 5.49 -10.38 10.77
CA ALA A 20 5.48 -9.74 9.46
C ALA A 20 4.84 -8.37 9.62
N ASN A 21 5.64 -7.30 9.68
CA ASN A 21 5.12 -5.96 9.51
C ASN A 21 4.43 -5.88 8.17
N ASN A 22 3.12 -5.72 8.19
CA ASN A 22 2.29 -5.53 7.01
C ASN A 22 2.17 -4.03 6.78
N LEU A 23 2.59 -3.59 5.62
CA LEU A 23 2.39 -2.23 5.19
C LEU A 23 1.17 -2.19 4.27
N LYS A 24 0.18 -1.41 4.66
CA LYS A 24 -1.05 -1.16 3.90
C LYS A 24 -0.87 0.10 3.05
N SER A 25 -1.20 0.02 1.77
CA SER A 25 -1.12 1.13 0.84
C SER A 25 -2.47 1.36 0.18
N MET A 26 -3.03 2.54 0.40
CA MET A 26 -4.25 3.03 -0.27
C MET A 26 -3.83 3.81 -1.51
N ILE A 27 -4.16 3.29 -2.67
CA ILE A 27 -3.76 3.84 -3.97
C ILE A 27 -4.96 4.53 -4.61
N LYS A 28 -4.73 5.72 -5.15
CA LYS A 28 -5.67 6.46 -5.98
C LYS A 28 -5.02 6.82 -7.30
N VAL A 29 -5.61 6.36 -8.38
CA VAL A 29 -5.22 6.73 -9.75
C VAL A 29 -6.14 7.81 -10.27
N ILE A 30 -5.58 8.97 -10.59
CA ILE A 30 -6.28 10.11 -11.17
C ILE A 30 -5.91 10.16 -12.65
N ALA A 31 -6.86 9.82 -13.51
CA ALA A 31 -6.66 9.71 -14.94
C ALA A 31 -7.97 9.92 -15.71
N ASN A 32 -7.90 9.89 -17.05
CA ASN A 32 -9.09 9.93 -17.87
C ASN A 32 -9.94 8.64 -17.77
N GLU A 33 -11.17 8.69 -18.29
CA GLU A 33 -12.14 7.59 -18.17
C GLU A 33 -11.62 6.27 -18.80
N ASP A 34 -10.86 6.33 -19.89
CA ASP A 34 -10.34 5.13 -20.56
C ASP A 34 -9.28 4.44 -19.71
N ALA A 35 -8.38 5.19 -19.06
CA ALA A 35 -7.37 4.66 -18.17
C ALA A 35 -8.01 4.07 -16.90
N ILE A 36 -8.97 4.76 -16.30
CA ILE A 36 -9.71 4.24 -15.14
C ILE A 36 -10.47 2.96 -15.50
N ALA A 37 -11.19 2.91 -16.63
CA ALA A 37 -11.89 1.70 -17.06
C ALA A 37 -10.93 0.52 -17.31
N ASN A 38 -9.73 0.78 -17.85
CA ASN A 38 -8.69 -0.24 -18.01
C ASN A 38 -8.21 -0.77 -16.65
N LEU A 39 -7.95 0.13 -15.70
CA LEU A 39 -7.54 -0.22 -14.35
C LEU A 39 -8.61 -1.07 -13.63
N GLU A 40 -9.87 -0.63 -13.66
CA GLU A 40 -10.98 -1.36 -13.04
C GLU A 40 -11.13 -2.77 -13.64
N SER A 41 -11.01 -2.89 -14.97
CA SER A 41 -11.03 -4.21 -15.63
C SER A 41 -9.87 -5.12 -15.23
N ARG A 42 -8.75 -4.58 -14.71
CA ARG A 42 -7.67 -5.36 -14.13
C ARG A 42 -7.98 -5.72 -12.68
N ILE A 43 -8.46 -4.75 -11.89
CA ILE A 43 -8.84 -4.95 -10.49
C ILE A 43 -9.92 -6.03 -10.36
N ASP A 44 -10.90 -6.07 -11.25
CA ASP A 44 -11.96 -7.09 -11.28
C ASP A 44 -11.45 -8.53 -11.46
N LYS A 45 -10.20 -8.72 -11.87
CA LYS A 45 -9.56 -10.04 -12.05
C LYS A 45 -8.70 -10.44 -10.86
N LEU A 46 -8.50 -9.53 -9.90
CA LEU A 46 -7.66 -9.79 -8.74
C LEU A 46 -8.35 -10.74 -7.76
N GLU A 47 -7.57 -11.67 -7.25
CA GLU A 47 -7.97 -12.52 -6.14
C GLU A 47 -7.43 -11.93 -4.83
N TYR A 48 -8.30 -11.84 -3.84
CA TYR A 48 -7.94 -11.31 -2.51
C TYR A 48 -6.79 -12.10 -1.89
N SER A 49 -5.80 -11.38 -1.36
CA SER A 49 -4.61 -11.95 -0.69
C SER A 49 -3.78 -12.92 -1.55
N ASP A 50 -3.88 -12.85 -2.89
CA ASP A 50 -3.07 -13.68 -3.80
C ASP A 50 -2.02 -12.84 -4.53
N VAL A 51 -0.74 -13.07 -4.18
CA VAL A 51 0.44 -12.44 -4.81
C VAL A 51 0.51 -12.78 -6.30
N THR A 52 0.19 -14.02 -6.66
CA THR A 52 0.27 -14.48 -8.05
C THR A 52 -0.77 -13.80 -8.92
N SER A 53 -1.99 -13.64 -8.39
CA SER A 53 -3.08 -12.93 -9.07
C SER A 53 -2.70 -11.48 -9.34
N LEU A 54 -2.17 -10.76 -8.34
CA LEU A 54 -1.72 -9.37 -8.52
C LEU A 54 -0.59 -9.28 -9.55
N ALA A 55 0.45 -10.11 -9.42
CA ALA A 55 1.58 -10.09 -10.32
C ALA A 55 1.15 -10.37 -11.78
N GLN A 56 0.37 -11.43 -12.04
CA GLN A 56 -0.07 -11.82 -13.38
C GLN A 56 -1.07 -10.83 -14.00
N THR A 57 -1.77 -10.04 -13.18
CA THR A 57 -2.71 -9.02 -13.66
C THR A 57 -2.00 -7.78 -14.18
N PHE A 58 -0.89 -7.40 -13.54
CA PHE A 58 -0.17 -6.17 -13.87
C PHE A 58 1.10 -6.38 -14.69
N TYR A 59 1.68 -7.58 -14.73
CA TYR A 59 2.95 -7.88 -15.42
C TYR A 59 2.80 -9.02 -16.43
N ASP A 60 3.44 -8.88 -17.59
CA ASP A 60 3.42 -9.88 -18.66
C ASP A 60 4.37 -11.07 -18.41
N ASN A 61 5.46 -10.85 -17.65
CA ASN A 61 6.53 -11.82 -17.47
C ASN A 61 6.77 -12.12 -15.98
N VAL A 62 5.87 -12.88 -15.37
CA VAL A 62 5.97 -13.28 -13.96
C VAL A 62 6.77 -14.60 -13.84
N GLU A 63 7.83 -14.59 -13.02
CA GLU A 63 8.57 -15.80 -12.72
C GLU A 63 7.92 -16.58 -11.58
N LEU A 64 7.46 -17.78 -11.90
CA LEU A 64 6.84 -18.68 -10.94
C LEU A 64 7.85 -19.73 -10.47
N GLY A 65 7.82 -20.03 -9.18
CA GLY A 65 8.56 -21.15 -8.59
C GLY A 65 7.92 -22.51 -8.88
N GLU A 66 8.56 -23.57 -8.44
CA GLU A 66 8.08 -24.96 -8.63
C GLU A 66 6.68 -25.23 -8.03
N SER A 67 6.29 -24.47 -6.99
CA SER A 67 4.95 -24.54 -6.38
C SER A 67 3.87 -23.78 -7.14
N GLY A 68 4.22 -23.06 -8.20
CA GLY A 68 3.32 -22.21 -8.98
C GLY A 68 3.10 -20.79 -8.40
N GLY A 69 3.69 -20.48 -7.25
CA GLY A 69 3.68 -19.12 -6.69
C GLY A 69 4.80 -18.25 -7.23
N VAL A 70 4.65 -16.91 -7.10
CA VAL A 70 5.68 -15.94 -7.53
C VAL A 70 6.99 -16.16 -6.77
N MET A 71 8.11 -16.12 -7.48
CA MET A 71 9.43 -16.20 -6.84
C MET A 71 9.74 -14.94 -6.04
N ASN A 72 10.28 -15.11 -4.83
CA ASN A 72 10.63 -13.98 -3.94
C ASN A 72 11.63 -13.00 -4.59
N SER A 73 12.60 -13.50 -5.36
CA SER A 73 13.54 -12.63 -6.11
C SER A 73 12.81 -11.77 -7.13
N TRP A 74 11.92 -12.38 -7.92
CA TRP A 74 11.10 -11.65 -8.87
C TRP A 74 10.21 -10.61 -8.19
N SER A 75 9.59 -10.97 -7.06
CA SER A 75 8.74 -10.06 -6.29
C SER A 75 9.53 -8.86 -5.76
N LEU A 76 10.72 -9.07 -5.21
CA LEU A 76 11.58 -7.98 -4.75
C LEU A 76 11.99 -7.04 -5.88
N ASP A 77 12.36 -7.59 -7.05
CA ASP A 77 12.85 -6.82 -8.19
C ASP A 77 11.73 -6.06 -8.92
N ASN A 78 10.49 -6.57 -8.91
CA ASN A 78 9.39 -6.02 -9.70
C ASN A 78 8.27 -5.37 -8.86
N LEU A 79 8.03 -5.84 -7.63
CA LEU A 79 7.05 -5.25 -6.73
C LEU A 79 7.69 -4.34 -5.67
N GLY A 80 8.99 -4.48 -5.41
CA GLY A 80 9.71 -3.75 -4.38
C GLY A 80 9.53 -4.32 -2.97
N SER A 81 8.81 -5.43 -2.83
CA SER A 81 8.62 -6.12 -1.56
C SER A 81 8.64 -7.63 -1.73
N LYS A 82 8.80 -8.38 -0.63
CA LYS A 82 8.84 -9.84 -0.65
C LYS A 82 7.52 -10.44 -1.14
N TRP A 83 6.41 -9.83 -0.82
CA TRP A 83 5.08 -10.11 -1.35
C TRP A 83 4.24 -8.82 -1.31
N THR A 84 3.35 -8.70 -2.29
CA THR A 84 2.35 -7.66 -2.38
C THR A 84 1.05 -8.33 -2.81
N VAL A 85 -0.04 -8.04 -2.13
CA VAL A 85 -1.35 -8.64 -2.38
C VAL A 85 -2.42 -7.57 -2.51
N PHE A 86 -3.47 -7.88 -3.26
CA PHE A 86 -4.67 -7.06 -3.30
C PHE A 86 -5.51 -7.29 -2.04
N SER A 87 -6.03 -6.22 -1.46
CA SER A 87 -6.82 -6.27 -0.23
C SER A 87 -8.25 -5.74 -0.41
N ASP A 88 -8.45 -4.62 -1.12
CA ASP A 88 -9.78 -4.02 -1.32
C ASP A 88 -9.82 -3.06 -2.50
N ALA A 89 -11.03 -2.71 -2.98
CA ALA A 89 -11.24 -1.66 -3.98
C ALA A 89 -12.55 -0.91 -3.75
N TRP A 90 -12.50 0.41 -3.98
CA TRP A 90 -13.67 1.28 -3.79
C TRP A 90 -14.23 1.83 -5.11
N GLY A 91 -13.62 1.47 -6.25
CA GLY A 91 -13.97 2.00 -7.58
C GLY A 91 -13.33 3.35 -7.87
N ASN A 92 -13.55 3.88 -9.06
CA ASN A 92 -12.99 5.15 -9.54
C ASN A 92 -11.46 5.24 -9.44
N GLY A 93 -10.77 4.10 -9.64
CA GLY A 93 -9.32 4.04 -9.56
C GLY A 93 -8.76 3.98 -8.14
N GLU A 94 -9.58 3.75 -7.11
CA GLU A 94 -9.16 3.64 -5.72
C GLU A 94 -9.14 2.17 -5.27
N PHE A 95 -7.99 1.70 -4.76
CA PHE A 95 -7.83 0.34 -4.26
C PHE A 95 -6.73 0.24 -3.21
N VAL A 96 -6.70 -0.89 -2.50
CA VAL A 96 -5.77 -1.17 -1.40
C VAL A 96 -4.94 -2.39 -1.72
N ILE A 97 -3.66 -2.29 -1.43
CA ILE A 97 -2.74 -3.42 -1.41
C ILE A 97 -2.03 -3.51 -0.05
N GLU A 98 -1.61 -4.71 0.29
CA GLU A 98 -0.76 -4.97 1.45
C GLU A 98 0.56 -5.55 0.99
N SER A 99 1.65 -5.23 1.68
CA SER A 99 2.99 -5.69 1.34
C SER A 99 3.81 -6.02 2.59
N ALA A 100 4.85 -6.88 2.41
CA ALA A 100 5.74 -7.26 3.50
C ALA A 100 6.85 -6.23 3.71
N TRP A 101 6.92 -5.64 4.90
CA TRP A 101 8.02 -4.86 5.48
C TRP A 101 8.39 -3.55 4.78
N TYR A 102 8.14 -3.43 3.48
CA TYR A 102 8.49 -2.26 2.68
C TYR A 102 7.34 -1.90 1.75
N ARG A 103 7.19 -0.60 1.51
CA ARG A 103 6.30 -0.11 0.46
C ARG A 103 6.71 -0.69 -0.88
N PRO A 104 5.75 -1.13 -1.70
CA PRO A 104 6.03 -1.71 -3.00
C PRO A 104 6.29 -0.61 -4.06
N LYS A 105 7.39 0.14 -3.90
CA LYS A 105 7.77 1.28 -4.75
C LYS A 105 7.80 0.90 -6.22
N GLU A 106 8.41 -0.25 -6.55
CA GLU A 106 8.52 -0.70 -7.93
C GLU A 106 7.14 -0.97 -8.56
N PHE A 107 6.20 -1.48 -7.78
CA PHE A 107 4.81 -1.64 -8.21
C PHE A 107 4.14 -0.30 -8.48
N PHE A 108 4.32 0.71 -7.63
CA PHE A 108 3.76 2.05 -7.85
C PHE A 108 4.30 2.68 -9.13
N ILE A 109 5.60 2.57 -9.35
CA ILE A 109 6.27 3.07 -10.57
C ILE A 109 5.76 2.32 -11.81
N HIS A 110 5.61 1.00 -11.72
CA HIS A 110 5.09 0.19 -12.82
C HIS A 110 3.63 0.55 -13.14
N LEU A 111 2.79 0.70 -12.13
CA LEU A 111 1.39 1.12 -12.28
C LEU A 111 1.30 2.48 -12.98
N TYR A 112 2.13 3.45 -12.58
CA TYR A 112 2.20 4.74 -13.26
C TYR A 112 2.55 4.58 -14.75
N LYS A 113 3.60 3.82 -15.08
CA LYS A 113 4.02 3.60 -16.47
C LYS A 113 2.91 2.95 -17.30
N LEU A 114 2.24 1.96 -16.73
CA LEU A 114 1.13 1.26 -17.37
C LEU A 114 -0.05 2.21 -17.66
N MET A 115 -0.41 3.07 -16.71
CA MET A 115 -1.51 4.03 -16.88
C MET A 115 -1.10 5.18 -17.81
N ALA A 116 0.16 5.62 -17.78
CA ALA A 116 0.68 6.68 -18.63
C ALA A 116 0.70 6.34 -20.13
N GLU A 117 0.65 5.05 -20.49
CA GLU A 117 0.46 4.61 -21.88
C GLU A 117 -0.93 4.98 -22.43
N ILE A 118 -1.93 5.10 -21.54
CA ILE A 118 -3.33 5.43 -21.91
C ILE A 118 -3.62 6.90 -21.65
N ASP A 119 -3.17 7.40 -20.50
CA ASP A 119 -3.30 8.81 -20.11
C ASP A 119 -1.93 9.38 -19.71
N PRO A 120 -1.29 10.16 -20.60
CA PRO A 120 0.01 10.76 -20.30
C PRO A 120 0.02 11.74 -19.12
N ASP A 121 -1.14 12.21 -18.67
CA ASP A 121 -1.27 13.17 -17.56
C ASP A 121 -1.73 12.49 -16.26
N VAL A 122 -1.67 11.15 -16.20
CA VAL A 122 -2.01 10.38 -15.00
C VAL A 122 -1.21 10.85 -13.78
N VAL A 123 -1.89 10.85 -12.63
CA VAL A 123 -1.28 11.04 -11.31
C VAL A 123 -1.62 9.82 -10.46
N ILE A 124 -0.63 9.28 -9.74
CA ILE A 124 -0.85 8.27 -8.72
C ILE A 124 -0.57 8.89 -7.37
N GLU A 125 -1.54 8.81 -6.48
CA GLU A 125 -1.46 9.16 -5.08
C GLU A 125 -1.49 7.87 -4.26
N VAL A 126 -0.61 7.76 -3.27
CA VAL A 126 -0.60 6.65 -2.32
C VAL A 126 -0.50 7.21 -0.93
N LYS A 127 -1.32 6.70 -0.03
CA LYS A 127 -1.16 6.84 1.42
C LYS A 127 -0.81 5.47 1.96
N TYR A 128 0.18 5.37 2.81
CA TYR A 128 0.56 4.08 3.40
C TYR A 128 0.74 4.19 4.90
N GLU A 129 0.54 3.05 5.56
CA GLU A 129 0.70 2.87 7.00
C GLU A 129 1.27 1.49 7.29
N ASP A 130 2.22 1.40 8.21
CA ASP A 130 2.67 0.15 8.80
C ASP A 130 1.64 -0.34 9.84
N GLU A 131 1.67 -1.61 10.19
CA GLU A 131 0.79 -2.23 11.19
C GLU A 131 0.86 -1.56 12.57
N GLY A 132 1.98 -0.88 12.88
CA GLY A 132 2.18 -0.09 14.10
C GLY A 132 2.08 1.41 13.90
N TYR A 133 1.66 1.89 12.71
CA TYR A 133 1.63 3.30 12.31
C TYR A 133 3.00 4.01 12.30
N ASP A 134 4.07 3.24 12.27
CA ASP A 134 5.45 3.71 12.25
C ASP A 134 6.26 2.88 11.22
N PRO A 135 6.44 3.43 10.00
CA PRO A 135 6.02 4.77 9.53
C PRO A 135 4.59 4.84 8.97
N ILE A 136 4.08 6.07 8.88
CA ILE A 136 3.04 6.45 7.92
C ILE A 136 3.64 7.34 6.84
N GLY A 137 3.02 7.38 5.66
CA GLY A 137 3.54 8.25 4.61
C GLY A 137 2.62 8.45 3.42
N ALA A 138 3.09 9.27 2.50
CA ALA A 138 2.43 9.53 1.24
C ALA A 138 3.41 9.53 0.06
N VAL A 139 2.92 9.13 -1.10
CA VAL A 139 3.64 9.14 -2.37
C VAL A 139 2.79 9.85 -3.42
N VAL A 140 3.45 10.64 -4.26
CA VAL A 140 2.87 11.15 -5.50
C VAL A 140 3.76 10.79 -6.67
N ILE A 141 3.18 10.24 -7.72
CA ILE A 141 3.86 10.00 -9.00
C ILE A 141 3.12 10.75 -10.08
N LYS A 142 3.81 11.69 -10.70
CA LYS A 142 3.28 12.53 -11.80
C LYS A 142 4.43 13.08 -12.63
N LYS A 143 4.12 13.82 -13.69
CA LYS A 143 5.12 14.63 -14.38
C LYS A 143 5.48 15.87 -13.57
N ASP A 144 6.74 16.25 -13.59
CA ASP A 144 7.23 17.54 -13.12
C ASP A 144 6.87 18.69 -14.12
N VAL A 145 7.36 19.88 -13.84
CA VAL A 145 7.12 21.06 -14.69
C VAL A 145 7.75 20.96 -16.08
N ASP A 146 8.75 20.13 -16.25
CA ASP A 146 9.43 19.88 -17.52
C ASP A 146 8.83 18.68 -18.27
N GLY A 147 7.82 18.03 -17.71
CA GLY A 147 7.13 16.86 -18.24
C GLY A 147 7.85 15.54 -17.98
N THR A 148 8.85 15.53 -17.09
CA THR A 148 9.54 14.31 -16.68
C THR A 148 8.72 13.58 -15.63
N PRO A 149 8.45 12.27 -15.78
CA PRO A 149 7.83 11.48 -14.73
C PRO A 149 8.72 11.40 -13.49
N CYS A 150 8.19 11.75 -12.35
CA CYS A 150 8.93 11.77 -11.08
C CYS A 150 8.12 11.12 -9.94
N TYR A 151 8.86 10.61 -8.98
CA TYR A 151 8.37 10.02 -7.73
C TYR A 151 8.72 10.95 -6.57
N TRP A 152 7.71 11.36 -5.79
CA TRP A 152 7.86 12.15 -4.56
C TRP A 152 7.31 11.35 -3.40
N GLU A 153 7.97 11.42 -2.28
CA GLU A 153 7.60 10.71 -1.05
C GLU A 153 7.90 11.56 0.17
N GLU A 154 6.95 11.56 1.10
CA GLU A 154 7.06 12.12 2.45
C GLU A 154 6.65 11.05 3.46
N GLU A 155 7.38 10.94 4.54
CA GLU A 155 7.19 9.94 5.60
C GLU A 155 7.27 10.58 6.97
N ASP A 156 6.54 10.03 7.93
CA ASP A 156 6.59 10.39 9.35
C ASP A 156 6.72 9.10 10.17
N ASP A 157 7.77 8.99 10.95
CA ASP A 157 8.14 7.85 11.78
C ASP A 157 8.10 8.15 13.30
N GLU A 158 7.56 9.33 13.69
CA GLU A 158 7.47 9.78 15.06
C GLU A 158 6.02 9.73 15.63
N ILE A 159 5.23 8.72 15.25
CA ILE A 159 3.83 8.62 15.68
C ILE A 159 3.71 7.62 16.81
N GLU A 160 3.26 8.12 17.97
CA GLU A 160 2.97 7.30 19.13
C GLU A 160 1.49 6.90 19.15
N ASP A 161 1.20 5.59 19.20
CA ASP A 161 -0.17 5.10 19.38
C ASP A 161 -0.60 5.29 20.84
N PRO A 162 -1.59 6.16 21.11
CA PRO A 162 -2.03 6.44 22.48
C PRO A 162 -2.80 5.26 23.09
N THR A 163 -3.13 4.23 22.32
CA THR A 163 -3.86 3.05 22.81
C THR A 163 -2.93 1.88 23.13
N GLU A 164 -1.61 1.97 22.84
CA GLU A 164 -0.66 0.86 23.03
C GLU A 164 -0.63 0.32 24.47
N ASP A 165 -0.74 1.21 25.46
CA ASP A 165 -0.73 0.87 26.90
C ASP A 165 -2.17 0.79 27.50
N MET A 166 -3.23 0.95 26.71
CA MET A 166 -4.61 0.89 27.19
C MET A 166 -5.13 -0.55 27.19
N ASP A 167 -5.90 -0.90 28.24
CA ASP A 167 -6.65 -2.15 28.23
C ASP A 167 -7.84 -2.02 27.25
N TRP A 168 -8.09 -3.06 26.46
CA TRP A 168 -9.17 -3.10 25.44
C TRP A 168 -10.58 -2.93 26.01
N ASP A 169 -10.78 -3.12 27.33
CA ASP A 169 -12.02 -2.93 28.08
C ASP A 169 -12.08 -1.58 28.83
N ASP A 170 -11.09 -0.69 28.61
CA ASP A 170 -11.15 0.69 29.08
C ASP A 170 -12.34 1.42 28.40
N GLU A 171 -13.12 2.13 29.20
CA GLU A 171 -14.33 2.84 28.70
C GLU A 171 -14.03 3.91 27.63
N ASN A 172 -12.78 4.36 27.53
CA ASN A 172 -12.34 5.36 26.56
C ASN A 172 -11.57 4.76 25.37
N TYR A 173 -11.30 3.44 25.37
CA TYR A 173 -10.45 2.81 24.34
C TYR A 173 -10.98 3.09 22.93
N ASP A 174 -12.24 2.79 22.65
CA ASP A 174 -12.85 2.97 21.33
C ASP A 174 -12.80 4.44 20.87
N GLN A 175 -13.05 5.38 21.79
CA GLN A 175 -12.99 6.81 21.45
C GLN A 175 -11.55 7.25 21.16
N THR A 176 -10.59 6.88 22.00
CA THR A 176 -9.18 7.20 21.84
C THR A 176 -8.64 6.63 20.53
N GLN A 177 -8.99 5.38 20.21
CA GLN A 177 -8.61 4.74 18.97
C GLN A 177 -9.20 5.47 17.75
N MET A 178 -10.46 5.87 17.80
CA MET A 178 -11.10 6.60 16.70
C MET A 178 -10.46 7.97 16.48
N GLU A 179 -10.21 8.73 17.54
CA GLU A 179 -9.53 10.05 17.47
C GLU A 179 -8.10 9.89 16.93
N PHE A 180 -7.41 8.82 17.32
CA PHE A 180 -6.08 8.51 16.79
C PHE A 180 -6.12 8.20 15.29
N MET A 181 -7.04 7.34 14.84
CA MET A 181 -7.20 7.02 13.40
C MET A 181 -7.55 8.26 12.57
N GLU A 182 -8.36 9.18 13.10
CA GLU A 182 -8.63 10.46 12.43
C GLU A 182 -7.35 11.31 12.32
N SER A 183 -6.53 11.36 13.37
CA SER A 183 -5.26 12.09 13.34
C SER A 183 -4.25 11.51 12.34
N ILE A 184 -4.19 10.18 12.20
CA ILE A 184 -3.38 9.50 11.18
C ILE A 184 -3.84 9.90 9.77
N ALA A 185 -5.15 9.87 9.51
CA ALA A 185 -5.70 10.25 8.22
C ALA A 185 -5.40 11.73 7.87
N GLU A 186 -5.55 12.65 8.83
CA GLU A 186 -5.19 14.06 8.66
C GLU A 186 -3.69 14.23 8.36
N ARG A 187 -2.85 13.51 9.09
CA ARG A 187 -1.40 13.56 8.88
C ARG A 187 -0.98 13.04 7.50
N GLN A 188 -1.59 11.94 7.04
CA GLN A 188 -1.36 11.43 5.69
C GLN A 188 -1.82 12.42 4.62
N ASP A 189 -2.90 13.17 4.84
CA ASP A 189 -3.35 14.24 3.94
C ASP A 189 -2.34 15.40 3.87
N GLU A 190 -1.75 15.79 5.01
CA GLU A 190 -0.67 16.79 5.05
C GLU A 190 0.57 16.32 4.29
N LEU A 191 0.99 15.06 4.47
CA LEU A 191 2.14 14.49 3.76
C LEU A 191 1.87 14.44 2.26
N LEU A 192 0.67 14.03 1.85
CA LEU A 192 0.26 14.02 0.45
C LEU A 192 0.29 15.43 -0.16
N ALA A 193 -0.21 16.44 0.57
CA ALA A 193 -0.17 17.82 0.14
C ALA A 193 1.27 18.32 -0.06
N LYS A 194 2.19 17.97 0.85
CA LYS A 194 3.61 18.27 0.69
C LYS A 194 4.20 17.63 -0.56
N CYS A 195 3.92 16.34 -0.83
CA CYS A 195 4.35 15.68 -2.07
C CYS A 195 3.85 16.42 -3.31
N HIS A 196 2.64 16.99 -3.27
CA HIS A 196 2.11 17.80 -4.38
C HIS A 196 2.80 19.15 -4.54
N GLU A 197 3.29 19.77 -3.45
CA GLU A 197 3.98 21.06 -3.45
C GLU A 197 5.44 20.96 -3.90
N LEU A 198 6.10 19.82 -3.68
CA LEU A 198 7.50 19.55 -4.06
C LEU A 198 7.74 19.53 -5.60
N VAL A 199 6.90 20.17 -6.36
CA VAL A 199 6.80 20.14 -7.84
C VAL A 199 8.05 20.63 -8.57
N VAL A 200 9.08 21.18 -7.91
CA VAL A 200 10.03 22.03 -8.62
C VAL A 200 11.48 21.52 -8.67
N SER A 201 11.97 20.65 -7.80
CA SER A 201 13.38 20.27 -7.84
C SER A 201 13.81 18.93 -7.27
N ASP A 202 13.00 18.27 -6.44
CA ASP A 202 13.47 17.17 -5.61
C ASP A 202 12.81 15.79 -5.89
N GLY A 203 12.02 15.66 -6.97
CA GLY A 203 11.46 14.37 -7.39
C GLY A 203 12.52 13.45 -7.98
N GLU A 204 12.46 12.16 -7.62
CA GLU A 204 13.29 11.13 -8.23
C GLU A 204 12.74 10.80 -9.63
N PRO A 205 13.49 11.05 -10.74
CA PRO A 205 13.07 10.65 -12.09
C PRO A 205 12.89 9.12 -12.19
N ILE A 206 11.84 8.66 -12.89
CA ILE A 206 11.50 7.24 -13.00
C ILE A 206 11.45 6.72 -14.43
#